data_29b2bdec3a34d0d21bc771ed8837235a
#
_entry.id   29b2bdec3a34d0d21bc771ed8837235a
#
_cell.length_a   1.000
_cell.length_b   1.000
_cell.length_c   1.000
_cell.angle_alpha   90.00
_cell.angle_beta   90.00
_cell.angle_gamma   90.00
#
_symmetry.space_group_name_H-M   'P 1'
#
loop_
_entity.id
_entity.type
_entity.pdbx_description
1 polymer ?
#
loop_
_entity_poly.entity_id
_entity_poly.type
_entity_poly.pdbx_seq_one_letter_code
_entity_poly.pdbx_strand_id
1 'polypeptide(L)'
;ALSGFAQQQPMYGQYMFNMLNVNPAYAGNRDVGNVNLLIRRQWLGIDGAPATGSVSYDQRIKDKNFSFGGQMYYDNVFIQKRSGVQGFYSYSAGMGNSTLSLGMSFGVMNYNANYGRTNAFQAGDPALQKVVNAFLPTAGFGALWSGEKWYLGLSSPNLFKSYKSEVNGKSVSMAGKEGHYYITGGYIFSLSDQVVAKPSIMVKSVSGAPVQYDLNMNVWFGERIGVGASYRTGDAIVGIAELQLNPQLRIGYAFEQKIKVVNTTSHELLMRYEFGGLLGKKILSPRYY
;
A
#
# COMPACT_ATOMS: atom_id res chain seq x y z
N ALA A 1 11.05 -9.08 -29.00
CA ALA A 1 11.40 -9.35 -27.59
C ALA A 1 10.29 -8.75 -26.72
N LEU A 2 9.45 -9.58 -26.12
CA LEU A 2 8.49 -9.16 -25.10
C LEU A 2 9.31 -8.85 -23.86
N SER A 3 9.46 -7.57 -23.53
CA SER A 3 10.02 -7.14 -22.26
C SER A 3 9.02 -7.54 -21.17
N GLY A 4 9.30 -8.65 -20.48
CA GLY A 4 8.55 -9.06 -19.32
C GLY A 4 8.72 -7.98 -18.24
N PHE A 5 7.67 -7.21 -17.97
CA PHE A 5 7.61 -6.27 -16.87
C PHE A 5 7.55 -7.07 -15.57
N ALA A 6 8.73 -7.33 -15.00
CA ALA A 6 8.89 -8.14 -13.81
C ALA A 6 8.47 -7.35 -12.57
N GLN A 7 7.63 -7.98 -11.76
CA GLN A 7 7.51 -7.86 -10.32
C GLN A 7 7.23 -6.47 -9.73
N GLN A 8 6.04 -5.96 -9.96
CA GLN A 8 5.51 -4.84 -9.17
C GLN A 8 5.12 -5.31 -7.76
N GLN A 9 5.36 -4.47 -6.74
CA GLN A 9 4.74 -4.68 -5.43
C GLN A 9 3.22 -4.66 -5.56
N PRO A 10 2.50 -5.42 -4.69
CA PRO A 10 1.05 -5.37 -4.66
C PRO A 10 0.60 -3.92 -4.51
N MET A 11 -0.23 -3.45 -5.43
CA MET A 11 -0.81 -2.12 -5.37
C MET A 11 -2.24 -2.26 -4.94
N TYR A 12 -2.59 -1.63 -3.81
CA TYR A 12 -3.92 -1.70 -3.25
C TYR A 12 -4.84 -0.68 -3.94
N GLY A 13 -6.08 -1.07 -4.20
CA GLY A 13 -7.10 -0.16 -4.73
C GLY A 13 -7.51 0.91 -3.73
N GLN A 14 -7.43 0.56 -2.42
CA GLN A 14 -7.79 1.43 -1.30
C GLN A 14 -6.57 1.99 -0.55
N TYR A 15 -5.42 2.17 -1.22
CA TYR A 15 -4.20 2.63 -0.55
C TYR A 15 -4.37 3.96 0.19
N MET A 16 -5.25 4.86 -0.30
CA MET A 16 -5.51 6.16 0.31
C MET A 16 -6.09 6.07 1.72
N PHE A 17 -6.63 4.91 2.09
CA PHE A 17 -7.16 4.66 3.44
C PHE A 17 -6.16 3.96 4.36
N ASN A 18 -5.07 3.40 3.80
CA ASN A 18 -3.95 2.85 4.55
C ASN A 18 -2.63 3.30 3.93
N MET A 19 -2.34 4.59 4.06
CA MET A 19 -1.15 5.23 3.49
C MET A 19 0.16 4.74 4.11
N LEU A 20 0.12 4.03 5.26
CA LEU A 20 1.30 3.44 5.88
C LEU A 20 2.02 2.46 4.94
N ASN A 21 1.26 1.76 4.07
CA ASN A 21 1.80 0.88 3.05
C ASN A 21 2.64 1.60 1.97
N VAL A 22 2.39 2.88 1.79
CA VAL A 22 3.01 3.72 0.74
C VAL A 22 4.10 4.60 1.34
N ASN A 23 3.86 5.17 2.52
CA ASN A 23 4.75 6.17 3.10
C ASN A 23 4.85 6.01 4.62
N PRO A 24 6.02 5.66 5.17
CA PRO A 24 6.21 5.47 6.62
C PRO A 24 5.98 6.74 7.46
N ALA A 25 6.00 7.93 6.86
CA ALA A 25 5.70 9.18 7.56
C ALA A 25 4.22 9.31 7.99
N TYR A 26 3.34 8.41 7.50
CA TYR A 26 1.95 8.36 7.96
C TYR A 26 1.76 7.62 9.29
N ALA A 27 2.78 6.98 9.84
CA ALA A 27 2.68 6.33 11.15
C ALA A 27 2.20 7.33 12.21
N GLY A 28 1.11 6.99 12.92
CA GLY A 28 0.48 7.82 13.95
C GLY A 28 -0.11 9.14 13.46
N ASN A 29 -0.34 9.30 12.16
CA ASN A 29 -0.91 10.53 11.59
C ASN A 29 -2.35 10.80 12.06
N ARG A 30 -3.06 9.78 12.56
CA ARG A 30 -4.46 9.89 13.03
C ARG A 30 -4.62 10.35 14.46
N ASP A 31 -3.55 10.54 15.21
CA ASP A 31 -3.53 10.90 16.64
C ASP A 31 -4.17 9.87 17.59
N VAL A 32 -4.71 8.77 17.06
CA VAL A 32 -5.29 7.65 17.83
C VAL A 32 -4.63 6.34 17.42
N GLY A 33 -4.68 5.33 18.27
CA GLY A 33 -4.27 3.98 17.88
C GLY A 33 -5.17 3.44 16.79
N ASN A 34 -4.59 2.90 15.73
CA ASN A 34 -5.28 2.51 14.51
C ASN A 34 -4.81 1.14 14.05
N VAL A 35 -5.74 0.20 13.89
CA VAL A 35 -5.50 -1.11 13.27
C VAL A 35 -6.19 -1.16 11.92
N ASN A 36 -5.45 -1.56 10.89
CA ASN A 36 -6.03 -1.84 9.57
C ASN A 36 -5.81 -3.31 9.21
N LEU A 37 -6.86 -3.96 8.75
CA LEU A 37 -6.84 -5.26 8.09
C LEU A 37 -7.24 -5.06 6.63
N LEU A 38 -6.43 -5.59 5.71
CA LEU A 38 -6.69 -5.53 4.28
C LEU A 38 -6.54 -6.91 3.68
N ILE A 39 -7.53 -7.31 2.88
CA ILE A 39 -7.52 -8.55 2.10
C ILE A 39 -7.83 -8.22 0.65
N ARG A 40 -7.01 -8.72 -0.27
CA ARG A 40 -7.17 -8.50 -1.71
C ARG A 40 -7.09 -9.81 -2.47
N ARG A 41 -8.03 -10.03 -3.36
CA ARG A 41 -8.04 -11.10 -4.36
C ARG A 41 -8.03 -10.47 -5.74
N GLN A 42 -7.02 -10.80 -6.54
CA GLN A 42 -6.88 -10.29 -7.90
C GLN A 42 -7.26 -11.39 -8.89
N TRP A 43 -7.68 -10.99 -10.10
CA TRP A 43 -7.91 -11.87 -11.26
C TRP A 43 -8.80 -13.08 -10.93
N LEU A 44 -10.00 -12.80 -10.44
CA LEU A 44 -10.94 -13.86 -10.11
C LEU A 44 -11.19 -14.79 -11.29
N GLY A 45 -11.19 -16.10 -11.01
CA GLY A 45 -11.36 -17.15 -12.02
C GLY A 45 -10.05 -17.64 -12.66
N ILE A 46 -8.88 -17.10 -12.26
CA ILE A 46 -7.57 -17.56 -12.73
C ILE A 46 -6.89 -18.39 -11.63
N ASP A 47 -6.48 -19.62 -11.96
CA ASP A 47 -5.74 -20.46 -11.03
C ASP A 47 -4.39 -19.85 -10.67
N GLY A 48 -4.06 -19.87 -9.38
CA GLY A 48 -2.83 -19.25 -8.88
C GLY A 48 -2.87 -17.73 -8.82
N ALA A 49 -4.01 -17.11 -9.07
CA ALA A 49 -4.20 -15.66 -9.04
C ALA A 49 -3.75 -15.02 -7.73
N PRO A 50 -3.26 -13.76 -7.76
CA PRO A 50 -2.71 -13.11 -6.59
C PRO A 50 -3.71 -12.98 -5.44
N ALA A 51 -3.24 -13.31 -4.24
CA ALA A 51 -3.95 -13.13 -2.98
C ALA A 51 -3.04 -12.43 -1.98
N THR A 52 -3.46 -11.27 -1.51
CA THR A 52 -2.69 -10.45 -0.60
C THR A 52 -3.49 -10.22 0.68
N GLY A 53 -2.83 -10.28 1.82
CA GLY A 53 -3.38 -9.90 3.12
C GLY A 53 -2.37 -9.07 3.89
N SER A 54 -2.84 -8.08 4.63
CA SER A 54 -2.00 -7.33 5.56
C SER A 54 -2.78 -6.89 6.79
N VAL A 55 -2.07 -6.84 7.91
CA VAL A 55 -2.53 -6.20 9.13
C VAL A 55 -1.49 -5.18 9.55
N SER A 56 -1.92 -3.98 9.87
CA SER A 56 -1.04 -2.92 10.37
C SER A 56 -1.63 -2.27 11.62
N TYR A 57 -0.74 -1.80 12.47
CA TYR A 57 -1.05 -0.98 13.62
C TYR A 57 -0.14 0.24 13.61
N ASP A 58 -0.68 1.39 13.95
CA ASP A 58 0.10 2.59 14.19
C ASP A 58 -0.54 3.48 15.25
N GLN A 59 0.31 4.22 15.96
CA GLN A 59 -0.11 5.11 17.02
C GLN A 59 0.89 6.26 17.21
N ARG A 60 0.38 7.44 17.54
CA ARG A 60 1.18 8.55 18.08
C ARG A 60 1.40 8.36 19.55
N ILE A 61 2.62 8.62 20.03
CA ILE A 61 2.90 8.68 21.46
C ILE A 61 2.30 9.98 22.01
N LYS A 62 1.43 9.84 23.01
CA LYS A 62 0.73 10.98 23.60
C LYS A 62 1.74 12.06 24.06
N ASP A 63 1.42 13.32 23.77
CA ASP A 63 2.21 14.50 24.11
C ASP A 63 3.66 14.48 23.56
N LYS A 64 3.92 13.66 22.56
CA LYS A 64 5.22 13.58 21.87
C LYS A 64 5.08 13.78 20.38
N ASN A 65 6.19 14.16 19.75
CA ASN A 65 6.28 14.29 18.29
C ASN A 65 6.63 12.98 17.60
N PHE A 66 6.65 11.87 18.32
CA PHE A 66 7.01 10.55 17.83
C PHE A 66 5.81 9.67 17.67
N SER A 67 5.86 8.85 16.65
CA SER A 67 4.87 7.82 16.36
C SER A 67 5.56 6.52 15.99
N PHE A 68 4.91 5.41 16.24
CA PHE A 68 5.38 4.10 15.87
C PHE A 68 4.26 3.29 15.22
N GLY A 69 4.65 2.27 14.50
CA GLY A 69 3.72 1.33 13.89
C GLY A 69 4.38 0.02 13.55
N GLY A 70 3.58 -0.95 13.20
CA GLY A 70 4.01 -2.25 12.73
C GLY A 70 3.06 -2.79 11.68
N GLN A 71 3.58 -3.64 10.80
CA GLN A 71 2.81 -4.31 9.77
C GLN A 71 3.29 -5.74 9.58
N MET A 72 2.34 -6.63 9.37
CA MET A 72 2.57 -7.97 8.83
C MET A 72 1.82 -8.08 7.51
N TYR A 73 2.43 -8.72 6.53
CA TYR A 73 1.79 -8.96 5.24
C TYR A 73 2.13 -10.31 4.67
N TYR A 74 1.22 -10.81 3.86
CA TYR A 74 1.38 -12.01 3.07
C TYR A 74 0.87 -11.75 1.65
N ASP A 75 1.66 -12.15 0.67
CA ASP A 75 1.34 -12.02 -0.75
C ASP A 75 1.69 -13.33 -1.46
N ASN A 76 0.73 -13.87 -2.18
CA ASN A 76 0.88 -15.10 -2.94
C ASN A 76 0.51 -14.84 -4.40
N VAL A 77 1.45 -15.01 -5.30
CA VAL A 77 1.29 -14.75 -6.74
C VAL A 77 1.86 -15.94 -7.51
N PHE A 78 1.00 -16.80 -8.02
CA PHE A 78 1.38 -18.03 -8.74
C PHE A 78 2.35 -18.89 -7.90
N ILE A 79 3.60 -18.99 -8.35
CA ILE A 79 4.66 -19.77 -7.69
C ILE A 79 5.40 -19.00 -6.60
N GLN A 80 5.16 -17.70 -6.49
CA GLN A 80 5.88 -16.81 -5.58
C GLN A 80 5.04 -16.52 -4.34
N LYS A 81 5.65 -16.64 -3.17
CA LYS A 81 5.07 -16.26 -1.89
C LYS A 81 5.99 -15.26 -1.21
N ARG A 82 5.42 -14.20 -0.68
CA ARG A 82 6.12 -13.18 0.08
C ARG A 82 5.40 -13.00 1.41
N SER A 83 6.12 -13.02 2.49
CA SER A 83 5.59 -12.65 3.81
C SER A 83 6.61 -11.78 4.51
N GLY A 84 6.16 -10.83 5.29
CA GLY A 84 7.09 -9.93 5.96
C GLY A 84 6.49 -9.28 7.20
N VAL A 85 7.41 -8.80 8.01
CA VAL A 85 7.11 -7.96 9.18
C VAL A 85 7.91 -6.68 9.03
N GLN A 86 7.28 -5.55 9.27
CA GLN A 86 7.87 -4.22 9.13
C GLN A 86 7.49 -3.35 10.32
N GLY A 87 8.46 -2.66 10.90
CA GLY A 87 8.27 -1.62 11.91
C GLY A 87 8.36 -0.25 11.27
N PHE A 88 7.61 0.71 11.80
CA PHE A 88 7.56 2.10 11.37
C PHE A 88 7.86 3.02 12.53
N TYR A 89 8.58 4.09 12.23
CA TYR A 89 8.85 5.18 13.13
C TYR A 89 8.65 6.50 12.39
N SER A 90 7.98 7.46 13.00
CA SER A 90 7.78 8.79 12.43
C SER A 90 8.00 9.88 13.47
N TYR A 91 8.59 10.99 13.03
CA TYR A 91 8.75 12.23 13.80
C TYR A 91 8.01 13.35 13.09
N SER A 92 7.16 14.06 13.82
CA SER A 92 6.33 15.15 13.28
C SER A 92 6.71 16.48 13.92
N ALA A 93 7.08 17.46 13.11
CA ALA A 93 7.40 18.83 13.54
C ALA A 93 6.32 19.81 13.05
N GLY A 94 5.82 20.64 13.95
CA GLY A 94 4.92 21.73 13.60
C GLY A 94 5.67 22.84 12.85
N MET A 95 5.10 23.32 11.75
CA MET A 95 5.61 24.41 10.92
C MET A 95 4.50 25.44 10.70
N GLY A 96 4.25 26.30 11.68
CA GLY A 96 3.12 27.22 11.64
C GLY A 96 1.78 26.48 11.57
N ASN A 97 1.01 26.69 10.50
CA ASN A 97 -0.28 26.05 10.28
C ASN A 97 -0.16 24.67 9.55
N SER A 98 1.03 24.14 9.46
CA SER A 98 1.29 22.85 8.83
C SER A 98 2.17 21.96 9.69
N THR A 99 2.26 20.68 9.33
CA THR A 99 3.10 19.69 10.01
C THR A 99 3.97 18.99 8.98
N LEU A 100 5.26 18.90 9.25
CA LEU A 100 6.19 18.05 8.49
C LEU A 100 6.48 16.79 9.31
N SER A 101 6.15 15.64 8.75
CA SER A 101 6.46 14.34 9.32
C SER A 101 7.53 13.63 8.50
N LEU A 102 8.55 13.11 9.16
CA LEU A 102 9.59 12.28 8.56
C LEU A 102 9.46 10.87 9.11
N GLY A 103 9.43 9.89 8.23
CA GLY A 103 9.21 8.48 8.60
C GLY A 103 10.29 7.56 8.08
N MET A 104 10.55 6.51 8.83
CA MET A 104 11.42 5.40 8.47
C MET A 104 10.70 4.08 8.71
N SER A 105 11.05 3.07 7.92
CA SER A 105 10.58 1.70 8.14
C SER A 105 11.75 0.73 8.05
N PHE A 106 11.69 -0.32 8.86
CA PHE A 106 12.64 -1.42 8.88
C PHE A 106 11.89 -2.73 9.04
N GLY A 107 12.35 -3.77 8.35
CA GLY A 107 11.68 -5.06 8.43
C GLY A 107 12.47 -6.18 7.80
N VAL A 108 11.83 -7.34 7.78
CA VAL A 108 12.33 -8.53 7.11
C VAL A 108 11.21 -9.13 6.27
N MET A 109 11.56 -9.49 5.05
CA MET A 109 10.67 -10.19 4.11
C MET A 109 11.23 -11.58 3.82
N ASN A 110 10.42 -12.61 3.96
CA ASN A 110 10.67 -13.93 3.42
C ASN A 110 10.14 -14.01 2.00
N TYR A 111 10.99 -14.38 1.07
CA TYR A 111 10.65 -14.65 -0.32
C TYR A 111 10.79 -16.15 -0.59
N ASN A 112 9.71 -16.78 -1.05
CA ASN A 112 9.71 -18.18 -1.44
C ASN A 112 9.16 -18.31 -2.86
N ALA A 113 9.89 -19.01 -3.75
CA ALA A 113 9.44 -19.30 -5.10
C ALA A 113 9.73 -20.75 -5.46
N ASN A 114 8.68 -21.49 -5.86
CA ASN A 114 8.79 -22.88 -6.27
C ASN A 114 8.65 -22.98 -7.77
N TYR A 115 9.77 -22.96 -8.46
CA TYR A 115 9.81 -23.04 -9.93
C TYR A 115 9.44 -24.44 -10.47
N GLY A 116 9.50 -25.51 -9.65
CA GLY A 116 9.06 -26.85 -10.04
C GLY A 116 7.56 -27.02 -10.27
N ARG A 117 6.78 -25.99 -9.93
CA ARG A 117 5.33 -25.93 -10.21
C ARG A 117 4.99 -25.29 -11.56
N THR A 118 5.97 -24.84 -12.31
CA THR A 118 5.73 -24.31 -13.65
C THR A 118 5.62 -25.48 -14.63
N ASN A 119 4.56 -25.50 -15.47
CA ASN A 119 4.49 -26.38 -16.62
C ASN A 119 5.50 -25.86 -17.66
N ALA A 120 6.72 -26.40 -17.61
CA ALA A 120 7.76 -26.03 -18.56
C ALA A 120 7.54 -26.72 -19.89
N PHE A 121 7.82 -26.04 -21.00
CA PHE A 121 7.86 -26.61 -22.35
C PHE A 121 8.91 -27.72 -22.50
N GLN A 122 9.92 -27.77 -21.62
CA GLN A 122 10.91 -28.84 -21.52
C GLN A 122 10.83 -29.49 -20.14
N ALA A 123 10.28 -30.69 -20.09
CA ALA A 123 10.32 -31.53 -18.90
C ALA A 123 11.78 -31.87 -18.58
N GLY A 124 12.28 -31.52 -17.38
CA GLY A 124 13.61 -31.91 -16.92
C GLY A 124 14.66 -30.80 -16.90
N ASP A 125 14.32 -29.53 -17.18
CA ASP A 125 15.27 -28.42 -17.01
C ASP A 125 15.66 -28.25 -15.52
N PRO A 126 16.94 -28.46 -15.14
CA PRO A 126 17.41 -28.32 -13.76
C PRO A 126 17.20 -26.91 -13.17
N ALA A 127 17.11 -25.89 -14.03
CA ALA A 127 16.83 -24.52 -13.60
C ALA A 127 15.41 -24.35 -13.04
N LEU A 128 14.49 -25.21 -13.48
CA LEU A 128 13.08 -25.16 -13.07
C LEU A 128 12.75 -26.06 -11.87
N GLN A 129 13.70 -26.91 -11.42
CA GLN A 129 13.50 -27.77 -10.23
C GLN A 129 13.81 -27.06 -8.91
N LYS A 130 14.12 -25.76 -8.93
CA LYS A 130 14.61 -25.04 -7.76
C LYS A 130 13.48 -24.45 -6.92
N VAL A 131 13.59 -24.68 -5.63
CA VAL A 131 12.88 -23.88 -4.60
C VAL A 131 13.84 -22.83 -4.09
N VAL A 132 13.44 -21.57 -4.22
CA VAL A 132 14.18 -20.44 -3.68
C VAL A 132 13.50 -20.01 -2.39
N ASN A 133 14.26 -19.89 -1.32
CA ASN A 133 13.79 -19.35 -0.05
C ASN A 133 14.86 -18.39 0.50
N ALA A 134 14.46 -17.13 0.74
CA ALA A 134 15.39 -16.11 1.21
C ALA A 134 14.73 -15.13 2.17
N PHE A 135 15.49 -14.75 3.20
CA PHE A 135 15.14 -13.66 4.10
C PHE A 135 15.87 -12.38 3.66
N LEU A 136 15.10 -11.34 3.42
CA LEU A 136 15.58 -10.08 2.88
C LEU A 136 15.30 -8.96 3.87
N PRO A 137 16.31 -8.21 4.32
CA PRO A 137 16.07 -7.00 5.08
C PRO A 137 15.39 -5.97 4.17
N THR A 138 14.46 -5.22 4.74
CA THR A 138 13.77 -4.12 4.07
C THR A 138 13.97 -2.84 4.88
N ALA A 139 14.15 -1.74 4.19
CA ALA A 139 14.17 -0.41 4.79
C ALA A 139 13.49 0.58 3.85
N GLY A 140 12.87 1.59 4.42
CA GLY A 140 12.21 2.63 3.66
C GLY A 140 12.24 3.95 4.40
N PHE A 141 11.97 5.02 3.66
CA PHE A 141 11.81 6.34 4.22
C PHE A 141 10.65 7.07 3.56
N GLY A 142 10.18 8.13 4.22
CA GLY A 142 9.19 9.02 3.68
C GLY A 142 9.15 10.35 4.39
N ALA A 143 8.56 11.31 3.70
CA ALA A 143 8.23 12.62 4.21
C ALA A 143 6.75 12.90 3.90
N LEU A 144 6.07 13.56 4.81
CA LEU A 144 4.70 14.01 4.67
C LEU A 144 4.60 15.44 5.17
N TRP A 145 4.22 16.34 4.29
CA TRP A 145 3.91 17.71 4.63
C TRP A 145 2.40 17.91 4.53
N SER A 146 1.76 18.25 5.61
CA SER A 146 0.30 18.36 5.67
C SER A 146 -0.14 19.63 6.37
N GLY A 147 -1.12 20.27 5.80
CA GLY A 147 -1.87 21.35 6.40
C GLY A 147 -3.24 20.87 6.88
N GLU A 148 -4.12 21.83 7.16
CA GLU A 148 -5.47 21.53 7.64
C GLU A 148 -6.31 20.78 6.61
N LYS A 149 -6.21 21.14 5.31
CA LYS A 149 -7.03 20.58 4.22
C LYS A 149 -6.23 19.93 3.10
N TRP A 150 -4.92 19.93 3.15
CA TRP A 150 -4.06 19.41 2.08
C TRP A 150 -2.91 18.58 2.63
N TYR A 151 -2.35 17.75 1.77
CA TYR A 151 -1.11 17.04 2.06
C TYR A 151 -0.29 16.84 0.79
N LEU A 152 1.02 16.72 1.00
CA LEU A 152 2.01 16.32 0.00
C LEU A 152 2.96 15.31 0.64
N GLY A 153 3.13 14.15 0.00
CA GLY A 153 3.98 13.07 0.48
C GLY A 153 5.02 12.66 -0.54
N LEU A 154 6.21 12.33 -0.06
CA LEU A 154 7.29 11.71 -0.83
C LEU A 154 7.72 10.46 -0.09
N SER A 155 7.95 9.34 -0.77
CA SER A 155 8.40 8.14 -0.10
C SER A 155 9.10 7.14 -1.02
N SER A 156 9.92 6.31 -0.39
CA SER A 156 10.43 5.07 -0.92
C SER A 156 10.34 4.01 0.18
N PRO A 157 9.24 3.25 0.24
CA PRO A 157 8.99 2.29 1.31
C PRO A 157 9.90 1.06 1.25
N ASN A 158 10.59 0.85 0.14
CA ASN A 158 11.55 -0.24 -0.05
C ASN A 158 12.76 0.22 -0.83
N LEU A 159 13.83 0.54 -0.11
CA LEU A 159 15.10 1.00 -0.65
C LEU A 159 15.98 -0.12 -1.21
N PHE A 160 15.90 -1.31 -0.57
CA PHE A 160 16.80 -2.41 -0.87
C PHE A 160 16.01 -3.64 -1.31
N LYS A 161 16.32 -4.10 -2.51
CA LYS A 161 16.02 -5.45 -2.98
C LYS A 161 17.27 -5.97 -3.67
N SER A 162 18.23 -6.42 -2.87
CA SER A 162 19.35 -7.20 -3.41
C SER A 162 19.21 -8.62 -2.92
N TYR A 163 19.13 -9.53 -3.84
CA TYR A 163 18.92 -10.94 -3.59
C TYR A 163 19.99 -11.73 -4.33
N LYS A 164 20.82 -12.41 -3.59
CA LYS A 164 21.82 -13.32 -4.14
C LYS A 164 21.34 -14.74 -3.89
N SER A 165 21.17 -15.51 -4.92
CA SER A 165 21.01 -16.97 -4.84
C SER A 165 22.26 -17.63 -5.39
N GLU A 166 22.72 -18.65 -4.75
CA GLU A 166 23.77 -19.50 -5.32
C GLU A 166 23.14 -20.51 -6.28
N VAL A 167 23.55 -20.43 -7.53
CA VAL A 167 23.16 -21.37 -8.60
C VAL A 167 24.44 -22.04 -9.09
N ASN A 168 24.61 -23.34 -8.82
CA ASN A 168 25.79 -24.11 -9.21
C ASN A 168 27.10 -23.50 -8.72
N GLY A 169 27.17 -23.08 -7.45
CA GLY A 169 28.38 -22.48 -6.85
C GLY A 169 28.68 -21.05 -7.34
N LYS A 170 27.78 -20.44 -8.15
CA LYS A 170 27.89 -19.04 -8.57
C LYS A 170 26.80 -18.20 -7.93
N SER A 171 27.18 -17.12 -7.28
CA SER A 171 26.23 -16.11 -6.78
C SER A 171 25.55 -15.42 -7.96
N VAL A 172 24.27 -15.68 -8.14
CA VAL A 172 23.44 -15.01 -9.15
C VAL A 172 22.56 -13.98 -8.43
N SER A 173 22.67 -12.72 -8.81
CA SER A 173 21.74 -11.70 -8.32
C SER A 173 20.40 -11.88 -9.03
N MET A 174 19.39 -12.37 -8.31
CA MET A 174 18.08 -12.70 -8.89
C MET A 174 17.04 -11.59 -8.80
N ALA A 175 17.36 -10.46 -8.20
CA ALA A 175 16.43 -9.33 -8.14
C ALA A 175 17.18 -8.04 -8.45
N GLY A 176 16.68 -7.33 -9.43
CA GLY A 176 17.12 -5.98 -9.75
C GLY A 176 16.83 -5.02 -8.59
N LYS A 177 17.56 -3.92 -8.54
CA LYS A 177 17.26 -2.75 -7.72
C LYS A 177 15.93 -2.13 -8.20
N GLU A 178 14.82 -2.63 -7.73
CA GLU A 178 13.53 -1.98 -7.98
C GLU A 178 13.22 -1.03 -6.81
N GLY A 179 13.84 0.13 -6.79
CA GLY A 179 13.40 1.23 -5.95
C GLY A 179 12.01 1.66 -6.38
N HIS A 180 11.09 1.71 -5.43
CA HIS A 180 9.76 2.26 -5.65
C HIS A 180 9.73 3.65 -5.05
N TYR A 181 9.40 4.65 -5.86
CA TYR A 181 9.27 6.04 -5.44
C TYR A 181 7.85 6.49 -5.63
N TYR A 182 7.29 7.14 -4.61
CA TYR A 182 5.94 7.64 -4.63
C TYR A 182 5.92 9.13 -4.32
N ILE A 183 5.11 9.85 -5.08
CA ILE A 183 4.68 11.21 -4.78
C ILE A 183 3.17 11.14 -4.59
N THR A 184 2.66 11.66 -3.49
CA THR A 184 1.24 11.66 -3.19
C THR A 184 0.79 13.07 -2.82
N GLY A 185 -0.43 13.42 -3.21
CA GLY A 185 -1.00 14.71 -2.85
C GLY A 185 -2.51 14.65 -2.86
N GLY A 186 -3.13 15.50 -2.07
CA GLY A 186 -4.59 15.60 -2.03
C GLY A 186 -5.05 16.83 -1.28
N TYR A 187 -6.31 17.14 -1.52
CA TYR A 187 -6.98 18.28 -0.90
C TYR A 187 -8.39 17.90 -0.46
N ILE A 188 -8.90 18.54 0.61
CA ILE A 188 -10.24 18.33 1.14
C ILE A 188 -11.09 19.55 0.85
N PHE A 189 -12.19 19.33 0.15
CA PHE A 189 -13.24 20.31 -0.11
C PHE A 189 -14.47 19.99 0.74
N SER A 190 -14.86 20.92 1.60
CA SER A 190 -16.17 20.88 2.26
C SER A 190 -17.20 21.43 1.29
N LEU A 191 -17.98 20.57 0.64
CA LEU A 191 -19.01 20.97 -0.30
C LEU A 191 -20.28 21.44 0.43
N SER A 192 -20.56 20.84 1.59
CA SER A 192 -21.59 21.27 2.54
C SER A 192 -21.22 20.77 3.95
N ASP A 193 -22.09 21.04 4.93
CA ASP A 193 -21.90 20.54 6.31
C ASP A 193 -21.89 19.02 6.40
N GLN A 194 -22.46 18.33 5.41
CA GLN A 194 -22.57 16.88 5.39
C GLN A 194 -21.81 16.22 4.25
N VAL A 195 -21.24 16.98 3.31
CA VAL A 195 -20.59 16.43 2.11
C VAL A 195 -19.16 16.94 2.03
N VAL A 196 -18.23 15.98 2.01
CA VAL A 196 -16.80 16.23 1.90
C VAL A 196 -16.26 15.51 0.68
N ALA A 197 -15.52 16.21 -0.18
CA ALA A 197 -14.84 15.62 -1.33
C ALA A 197 -13.32 15.70 -1.17
N LYS A 198 -12.60 14.62 -1.54
CA LYS A 198 -11.15 14.54 -1.51
C LYS A 198 -10.61 14.04 -2.84
N PRO A 199 -10.30 14.91 -3.79
CA PRO A 199 -9.41 14.57 -4.88
C PRO A 199 -8.01 14.28 -4.35
N SER A 200 -7.37 13.28 -4.93
CA SER A 200 -5.98 12.95 -4.62
C SER A 200 -5.28 12.32 -5.83
N ILE A 201 -3.97 12.43 -5.83
CA ILE A 201 -3.11 11.87 -6.86
C ILE A 201 -1.97 11.09 -6.21
N MET A 202 -1.59 9.98 -6.83
CA MET A 202 -0.34 9.30 -6.56
C MET A 202 0.43 9.11 -7.88
N VAL A 203 1.69 9.47 -7.85
CA VAL A 203 2.65 9.19 -8.91
C VAL A 203 3.59 8.11 -8.41
N LYS A 204 3.67 7.01 -9.15
CA LYS A 204 4.56 5.88 -8.86
C LYS A 204 5.62 5.78 -9.93
N SER A 205 6.88 5.75 -9.51
CA SER A 205 8.03 5.50 -10.36
C SER A 205 8.76 4.25 -9.88
N VAL A 206 9.06 3.36 -10.80
CA VAL A 206 9.83 2.14 -10.57
C VAL A 206 10.91 2.06 -11.63
N SER A 207 12.14 1.73 -11.23
CA SER A 207 13.25 1.61 -12.17
C SER A 207 12.93 0.56 -13.24
N GLY A 208 13.03 0.94 -14.51
CA GLY A 208 12.76 0.05 -15.64
C GLY A 208 11.28 -0.09 -16.04
N ALA A 209 10.37 0.67 -15.42
CA ALA A 209 8.95 0.69 -15.78
C ALA A 209 8.48 2.13 -16.10
N PRO A 210 7.44 2.29 -16.93
CA PRO A 210 6.81 3.60 -17.14
C PRO A 210 6.27 4.18 -15.83
N VAL A 211 6.33 5.51 -15.70
CA VAL A 211 5.69 6.22 -14.59
C VAL A 211 4.17 5.99 -14.64
N GLN A 212 3.60 5.67 -13.49
CA GLN A 212 2.17 5.42 -13.34
C GLN A 212 1.53 6.52 -12.50
N TYR A 213 0.41 7.02 -12.95
CA TYR A 213 -0.42 8.00 -12.25
C TYR A 213 -1.70 7.32 -11.79
N ASP A 214 -2.10 7.60 -10.56
CA ASP A 214 -3.34 7.11 -9.95
C ASP A 214 -4.13 8.34 -9.48
N LEU A 215 -5.24 8.64 -10.17
CA LEU A 215 -6.10 9.78 -9.91
C LEU A 215 -7.32 9.29 -9.13
N ASN A 216 -7.59 9.89 -7.98
CA ASN A 216 -8.68 9.46 -7.11
C ASN A 216 -9.63 10.62 -6.81
N MET A 217 -10.90 10.30 -6.72
CA MET A 217 -11.94 11.15 -6.17
C MET A 217 -12.76 10.35 -5.18
N ASN A 218 -12.79 10.80 -3.93
CA ASN A 218 -13.61 10.22 -2.88
C ASN A 218 -14.56 11.27 -2.32
N VAL A 219 -15.79 10.88 -2.05
CA VAL A 219 -16.84 11.76 -1.49
C VAL A 219 -17.48 11.06 -0.30
N TRP A 220 -17.59 11.74 0.83
CA TRP A 220 -18.25 11.24 2.04
C TRP A 220 -19.52 12.02 2.32
N PHE A 221 -20.56 11.28 2.73
CA PHE A 221 -21.87 11.77 3.11
C PHE A 221 -22.09 11.51 4.60
N GLY A 222 -22.32 12.57 5.38
CA GLY A 222 -22.59 12.51 6.80
C GLY A 222 -21.51 11.78 7.62
N GLU A 223 -20.26 11.74 7.13
CA GLU A 223 -19.13 11.02 7.73
C GLU A 223 -19.32 9.48 7.84
N ARG A 224 -20.45 8.97 7.33
CA ARG A 224 -20.82 7.56 7.44
C ARG A 224 -20.60 6.76 6.17
N ILE A 225 -20.93 7.32 5.03
CA ILE A 225 -20.86 6.64 3.74
C ILE A 225 -19.85 7.37 2.88
N GLY A 226 -18.83 6.66 2.44
CA GLY A 226 -17.85 7.11 1.46
C GLY A 226 -18.05 6.37 0.15
N VAL A 227 -17.99 7.09 -0.97
CA VAL A 227 -17.91 6.51 -2.31
C VAL A 227 -16.77 7.15 -3.07
N GLY A 228 -16.11 6.39 -3.91
CA GLY A 228 -14.98 6.89 -4.65
C GLY A 228 -14.72 6.15 -5.94
N ALA A 229 -13.93 6.78 -6.78
CA ALA A 229 -13.40 6.18 -7.99
C ALA A 229 -11.92 6.54 -8.13
N SER A 230 -11.16 5.60 -8.68
CA SER A 230 -9.76 5.78 -9.02
C SER A 230 -9.51 5.37 -10.46
N TYR A 231 -8.71 6.14 -11.17
CA TYR A 231 -8.21 5.80 -12.49
C TYR A 231 -6.69 5.68 -12.45
N ARG A 232 -6.21 4.48 -12.71
CA ARG A 232 -4.79 4.16 -12.80
C ARG A 232 -4.37 4.10 -14.25
N THR A 233 -3.47 5.01 -14.65
CA THR A 233 -3.05 5.14 -16.04
C THR A 233 -2.52 3.83 -16.60
N GLY A 234 -3.16 3.39 -17.70
CA GLY A 234 -2.74 2.21 -18.42
C GLY A 234 -2.91 0.88 -17.72
N ASP A 235 -3.66 0.83 -16.61
CA ASP A 235 -3.82 -0.37 -15.80
C ASP A 235 -5.29 -0.67 -15.44
N ALA A 236 -5.96 0.19 -14.67
CA ALA A 236 -7.26 -0.16 -14.08
C ALA A 236 -8.15 1.05 -13.76
N ILE A 237 -9.45 0.76 -13.63
CA ILE A 237 -10.44 1.62 -12.97
C ILE A 237 -10.85 0.92 -11.68
N VAL A 238 -10.98 1.67 -10.59
CA VAL A 238 -11.37 1.16 -9.28
C VAL A 238 -12.60 1.91 -8.78
N GLY A 239 -13.65 1.19 -8.43
CA GLY A 239 -14.78 1.71 -7.67
C GLY A 239 -14.59 1.41 -6.19
N ILE A 240 -14.89 2.36 -5.31
CA ILE A 240 -14.64 2.27 -3.88
C ILE A 240 -15.91 2.63 -3.12
N ALA A 241 -16.20 1.88 -2.06
CA ALA A 241 -17.26 2.18 -1.11
C ALA A 241 -16.76 2.00 0.32
N GLU A 242 -17.09 2.91 1.21
CA GLU A 242 -16.79 2.85 2.64
C GLU A 242 -18.03 3.05 3.48
N LEU A 243 -18.07 2.38 4.61
CA LEU A 243 -19.12 2.51 5.62
C LEU A 243 -18.52 2.62 7.02
N GLN A 244 -18.82 3.73 7.71
CA GLN A 244 -18.54 3.92 9.12
C GLN A 244 -19.66 3.27 9.94
N LEU A 245 -19.41 2.08 10.49
CA LEU A 245 -20.41 1.33 11.26
C LEU A 245 -20.67 1.95 12.63
N ASN A 246 -19.61 2.39 13.29
CA ASN A 246 -19.64 3.11 14.55
C ASN A 246 -18.41 4.04 14.62
N PRO A 247 -18.26 4.91 15.64
CA PRO A 247 -17.14 5.86 15.71
C PRO A 247 -15.74 5.24 15.64
N GLN A 248 -15.63 3.95 15.89
CA GLN A 248 -14.34 3.23 15.94
C GLN A 248 -14.12 2.34 14.72
N LEU A 249 -15.18 1.80 14.09
CA LEU A 249 -15.08 0.76 13.08
C LEU A 249 -15.55 1.26 11.72
N ARG A 250 -14.66 1.18 10.74
CA ARG A 250 -14.92 1.46 9.32
C ARG A 250 -14.61 0.25 8.47
N ILE A 251 -15.46 -0.01 7.50
CA ILE A 251 -15.28 -1.06 6.49
C ILE A 251 -15.24 -0.41 5.12
N GLY A 252 -14.28 -0.82 4.29
CA GLY A 252 -14.12 -0.37 2.91
C GLY A 252 -14.12 -1.57 1.96
N TYR A 253 -14.70 -1.39 0.79
CA TYR A 253 -14.67 -2.34 -0.30
C TYR A 253 -14.23 -1.66 -1.58
N ALA A 254 -13.34 -2.30 -2.36
CA ALA A 254 -13.00 -1.85 -3.69
C ALA A 254 -13.16 -2.95 -4.72
N PHE A 255 -13.68 -2.55 -5.86
CA PHE A 255 -13.79 -3.34 -7.07
C PHE A 255 -12.88 -2.72 -8.13
N GLU A 256 -11.92 -3.50 -8.61
CA GLU A 256 -10.98 -3.07 -9.65
C GLU A 256 -11.23 -3.83 -10.96
N GLN A 257 -11.37 -3.10 -12.04
CA GLN A 257 -11.45 -3.60 -13.40
C GLN A 257 -10.16 -3.28 -14.16
N LYS A 258 -9.46 -4.30 -14.65
CA LYS A 258 -8.28 -4.11 -15.53
C LYS A 258 -8.70 -3.67 -16.93
N ILE A 259 -7.91 -2.74 -17.52
CA ILE A 259 -8.26 -2.14 -18.82
C ILE A 259 -7.47 -2.75 -19.99
N LYS A 260 -6.22 -3.19 -19.78
CA LYS A 260 -5.31 -3.43 -20.91
C LYS A 260 -4.90 -4.86 -21.21
N VAL A 261 -4.69 -5.72 -20.24
CA VAL A 261 -3.95 -6.98 -20.51
C VAL A 261 -4.84 -8.22 -20.48
N VAL A 262 -5.68 -8.31 -19.49
CA VAL A 262 -6.66 -9.39 -19.32
C VAL A 262 -7.90 -8.73 -18.71
N ASN A 263 -9.05 -8.97 -19.30
CA ASN A 263 -10.31 -8.46 -18.77
C ASN A 263 -10.66 -9.20 -17.46
N THR A 264 -9.93 -8.87 -16.41
CA THR A 264 -10.04 -9.48 -15.08
C THR A 264 -10.42 -8.47 -14.02
N THR A 265 -11.10 -8.97 -13.01
CA THR A 265 -11.53 -8.17 -11.86
C THR A 265 -10.69 -8.49 -10.64
N SER A 266 -10.61 -7.54 -9.72
CA SER A 266 -10.01 -7.73 -8.41
C SER A 266 -10.92 -7.13 -7.34
N HIS A 267 -10.93 -7.76 -6.18
CA HIS A 267 -11.76 -7.37 -5.04
C HIS A 267 -10.86 -7.13 -3.83
N GLU A 268 -11.17 -6.08 -3.08
CA GLU A 268 -10.42 -5.71 -1.90
C GLU A 268 -11.38 -5.34 -0.77
N LEU A 269 -11.12 -5.88 0.41
CA LEU A 269 -11.82 -5.57 1.65
C LEU A 269 -10.83 -4.92 2.61
N LEU A 270 -11.20 -3.78 3.17
CA LEU A 270 -10.50 -3.07 4.22
C LEU A 270 -11.36 -3.00 5.47
N MET A 271 -10.77 -3.25 6.61
CA MET A 271 -11.38 -2.98 7.91
C MET A 271 -10.41 -2.14 8.73
N ARG A 272 -10.90 -1.04 9.30
CA ARG A 272 -10.14 -0.17 10.17
C ARG A 272 -10.84 -0.02 11.51
N TYR A 273 -10.06 -0.21 12.58
CA TYR A 273 -10.50 0.01 13.95
C TYR A 273 -9.61 1.05 14.63
N GLU A 274 -10.23 2.10 15.17
CA GLU A 274 -9.58 3.20 15.86
C GLU A 274 -9.84 3.10 17.37
N PHE A 275 -8.77 3.01 18.16
CA PHE A 275 -8.84 2.94 19.61
C PHE A 275 -9.05 4.34 20.20
N GLY A 276 -10.06 4.50 21.06
CA GLY A 276 -10.31 5.78 21.71
C GLY A 276 -10.97 6.85 20.84
N GLY A 277 -11.64 6.42 19.78
CA GLY A 277 -12.25 7.23 18.73
C GLY A 277 -12.62 8.66 19.13
N LEU A 278 -12.44 9.61 18.22
CA LEU A 278 -12.81 11.00 18.37
C LEU A 278 -14.35 11.12 18.42
N LEU A 279 -14.94 10.71 19.56
CA LEU A 279 -16.36 10.78 19.81
C LEU A 279 -16.82 12.25 19.65
N GLY A 280 -17.51 12.53 18.56
CA GLY A 280 -18.27 13.75 18.37
C GLY A 280 -17.52 14.98 17.83
N LYS A 281 -16.28 14.86 17.36
CA LYS A 281 -15.60 15.97 16.67
C LYS A 281 -15.47 15.71 15.19
N LYS A 282 -16.19 16.50 14.39
CA LYS A 282 -15.98 16.59 12.95
C LYS A 282 -14.63 17.26 12.68
N ILE A 283 -13.63 16.49 12.27
CA ILE A 283 -12.31 17.02 11.92
C ILE A 283 -12.15 16.91 10.40
N LEU A 284 -12.28 18.05 9.74
CA LEU A 284 -11.97 18.18 8.31
C LEU A 284 -10.45 18.21 8.13
N SER A 285 -9.84 17.05 8.01
CA SER A 285 -8.40 16.93 7.79
C SER A 285 -8.11 15.71 6.91
N PRO A 286 -7.09 15.77 6.02
CA PRO A 286 -6.62 14.64 5.23
C PRO A 286 -6.29 13.39 6.04
N ARG A 287 -6.14 13.54 7.36
CA ARG A 287 -5.84 12.45 8.29
C ARG A 287 -7.01 11.50 8.50
N TYR A 288 -8.25 11.99 8.34
CA TYR A 288 -9.48 11.24 8.70
C TYR A 288 -10.30 10.82 7.49
N TYR A 289 -10.06 11.40 6.33
CA TYR A 289 -10.74 11.11 5.06
C TYR A 289 -9.86 10.41 4.05
#